data_0e5d253a202d68af5f96df3c4ad114b7
#
_entry.id   0e5d253a202d68af5f96df3c4ad114b7
#
_cell.length_a   1.000
_cell.length_b   1.000
_cell.length_c   1.000
_cell.angle_alpha   90.00
_cell.angle_beta   90.00
_cell.angle_gamma   90.00
#
_symmetry.space_group_name_H-M   'P 1'
#
loop_
_entity.id
_entity.type
_entity.pdbx_description
1 polymer ?
#
loop_
_entity_poly.entity_id
_entity_poly.type
_entity_poly.pdbx_seq_one_letter_code
_entity_poly.pdbx_strand_id
1 'polypeptide(L)'
;MMFFKAAERSGKLQHLSRIFLTSVLIIAAVAAVFALCACVSDIGTAPISPAPTENIGTETPDVEPTDIPYEISATYELYYFENRRLEQCVREQLFWEGKIFLGDILSVTKLDLSHCGINDISELAAFKNLVELDLSFNTVQSLEPLTQLKKLKRLTLNNVSASDFTFLSQLSQLCELSVRQCAITDLTPFSSAVSLQTLDISGNAVSDLSPISALSQLVNLYADSNAISDLSPISNLSSLETLSLHGNDITAVGTLSSLTDLHYLDLSGNDIGDINPICSLKNLHTLDL
;
A
#
# COMPACT_ATOMS: atom_id res chain seq x y z
N MET A 1 -13.61 -31.16 16.07
CA MET A 1 -14.07 -29.78 16.03
C MET A 1 -13.57 -28.90 17.20
N MET A 2 -13.03 -29.48 18.28
CA MET A 2 -12.46 -28.69 19.42
C MET A 2 -10.99 -28.27 19.26
N PHE A 3 -10.21 -28.96 18.44
CA PHE A 3 -8.77 -28.66 18.26
C PHE A 3 -8.49 -27.47 17.33
N PHE A 4 -9.39 -27.14 16.40
CA PHE A 4 -9.20 -25.99 15.49
C PHE A 4 -9.40 -24.61 16.18
N LYS A 5 -10.25 -24.53 17.20
CA LYS A 5 -10.46 -23.27 17.96
C LYS A 5 -9.31 -22.89 18.89
N ALA A 6 -8.45 -23.85 19.25
CA ALA A 6 -7.28 -23.58 20.12
C ALA A 6 -6.09 -22.96 19.34
N ALA A 7 -5.93 -23.32 18.06
CA ALA A 7 -4.86 -22.77 17.21
C ALA A 7 -5.11 -21.30 16.83
N GLU A 8 -6.36 -20.89 16.58
CA GLU A 8 -6.72 -19.49 16.31
C GLU A 8 -6.46 -18.57 17.51
N ARG A 9 -6.70 -19.05 18.73
CA ARG A 9 -6.41 -18.29 19.95
C ARG A 9 -4.91 -18.09 20.19
N SER A 10 -4.09 -19.06 19.81
CA SER A 10 -2.61 -18.98 19.95
C SER A 10 -2.01 -17.93 19.00
N GLY A 11 -2.47 -17.85 17.74
CA GLY A 11 -2.00 -16.86 16.77
C GLY A 11 -2.36 -15.42 17.15
N LYS A 12 -3.57 -15.19 17.68
CA LYS A 12 -3.98 -13.87 18.18
C LYS A 12 -3.22 -13.43 19.43
N LEU A 13 -2.87 -14.36 20.33
CA LEU A 13 -2.06 -14.06 21.51
C LEU A 13 -0.61 -13.71 21.17
N GLN A 14 0.00 -14.34 20.16
CA GLN A 14 1.34 -13.98 19.71
C GLN A 14 1.37 -12.61 18.98
N HIS A 15 0.32 -12.27 18.25
CA HIS A 15 0.22 -10.95 17.62
C HIS A 15 0.02 -9.84 18.67
N LEU A 16 -0.84 -10.07 19.67
CA LEU A 16 -1.04 -9.16 20.79
C LEU A 16 0.21 -8.97 21.64
N SER A 17 1.00 -10.02 21.89
CA SER A 17 2.25 -9.92 22.66
C SER A 17 3.33 -9.10 21.92
N ARG A 18 3.41 -9.18 20.59
CA ARG A 18 4.33 -8.36 19.79
C ARG A 18 3.92 -6.87 19.77
N ILE A 19 2.62 -6.59 19.64
CA ILE A 19 2.09 -5.21 19.68
C ILE A 19 2.30 -4.60 21.07
N PHE A 20 2.09 -5.39 22.15
CA PHE A 20 2.31 -4.92 23.53
C PHE A 20 3.80 -4.62 23.81
N LEU A 21 4.73 -5.42 23.27
CA LEU A 21 6.17 -5.19 23.44
C LEU A 21 6.64 -3.92 22.71
N THR A 22 6.12 -3.65 21.52
CA THR A 22 6.47 -2.41 20.78
C THR A 22 5.88 -1.17 21.43
N SER A 23 4.65 -1.24 21.96
CA SER A 23 4.01 -0.13 22.67
C SER A 23 4.72 0.19 23.99
N VAL A 24 5.17 -0.81 24.76
CA VAL A 24 5.95 -0.62 25.98
C VAL A 24 7.32 0.00 25.71
N LEU A 25 7.98 -0.36 24.59
CA LEU A 25 9.26 0.25 24.19
C LEU A 25 9.10 1.73 23.79
N ILE A 26 8.01 2.11 23.13
CA ILE A 26 7.72 3.51 22.75
C ILE A 26 7.39 4.34 24.01
N ILE A 27 6.62 3.79 24.94
CA ILE A 27 6.29 4.49 26.20
C ILE A 27 7.56 4.68 27.05
N ALA A 28 8.45 3.71 27.09
CA ALA A 28 9.74 3.82 27.79
C ALA A 28 10.66 4.89 27.16
N ALA A 29 10.67 5.03 25.82
CA ALA A 29 11.43 6.07 25.13
C ALA A 29 10.89 7.47 25.39
N VAL A 30 9.55 7.64 25.42
CA VAL A 30 8.89 8.92 25.75
C VAL A 30 9.14 9.30 27.23
N ALA A 31 9.08 8.34 28.17
CA ALA A 31 9.38 8.58 29.58
C ALA A 31 10.82 8.99 29.81
N ALA A 32 11.78 8.44 29.03
CA ALA A 32 13.20 8.84 29.10
C ALA A 32 13.43 10.29 28.63
N VAL A 33 12.68 10.75 27.64
CA VAL A 33 12.74 12.16 27.16
C VAL A 33 12.16 13.12 28.21
N PHE A 34 11.08 12.74 28.91
CA PHE A 34 10.52 13.56 30.00
C PHE A 34 11.42 13.57 31.26
N ALA A 35 12.13 12.47 31.55
CA ALA A 35 13.08 12.45 32.66
C ALA A 35 14.31 13.33 32.42
N LEU A 36 14.75 13.48 31.16
CA LEU A 36 15.84 14.40 30.79
C LEU A 36 15.41 15.88 30.87
N CYS A 37 14.15 16.19 30.70
CA CYS A 37 13.61 17.56 30.85
C CYS A 37 13.41 17.98 32.31
N ALA A 38 13.22 17.02 33.23
CA ALA A 38 13.03 17.29 34.67
C ALA A 38 14.35 17.50 35.45
N CYS A 39 15.50 17.13 34.88
CA CYS A 39 16.80 17.29 35.53
C CYS A 39 17.44 18.68 35.36
N VAL A 40 16.76 19.65 34.75
CA VAL A 40 17.29 21.02 34.54
C VAL A 40 16.74 22.03 35.59
N SER A 41 15.88 21.63 36.51
CA SER A 41 15.19 22.55 37.46
C SER A 41 15.72 22.57 38.89
N ASP A 42 16.85 21.90 39.21
CA ASP A 42 17.44 21.97 40.55
C ASP A 42 18.85 22.63 40.52
N ILE A 43 18.88 23.95 40.40
CA ILE A 43 20.02 24.76 40.85
C ILE A 43 19.54 25.70 41.93
N GLY A 44 20.12 25.53 43.09
CA GLY A 44 19.74 26.01 44.40
C GLY A 44 19.45 27.51 44.54
N THR A 45 18.48 27.78 45.41
CA THR A 45 18.20 29.10 45.91
C THR A 45 19.01 29.38 47.16
N ALA A 46 19.97 30.31 47.09
CA ALA A 46 20.52 30.97 48.26
C ALA A 46 19.73 32.25 48.53
N PRO A 47 19.53 32.66 49.80
CA PRO A 47 18.68 33.81 50.14
C PRO A 47 19.47 35.12 49.93
N ILE A 48 18.92 36.08 49.18
CA ILE A 48 19.47 37.41 48.98
C ILE A 48 18.60 38.42 49.75
N SER A 49 19.29 39.23 50.54
CA SER A 49 18.84 40.41 51.31
C SER A 49 18.27 41.50 50.41
N PRO A 50 17.31 42.31 50.86
CA PRO A 50 16.70 43.35 50.04
C PRO A 50 17.55 44.60 49.93
N ALA A 51 17.71 45.13 48.73
CA ALA A 51 18.28 46.43 48.40
C ALA A 51 17.42 47.11 47.29
N PRO A 52 17.59 48.42 47.01
CA PRO A 52 16.48 49.36 47.05
C PRO A 52 15.76 49.49 45.68
N THR A 53 14.52 50.01 45.80
CA THR A 53 13.61 50.34 44.69
C THR A 53 14.19 51.36 43.73
N GLU A 54 14.53 50.96 42.53
CA GLU A 54 14.59 51.82 41.36
C GLU A 54 13.44 51.53 40.42
N ASN A 55 12.75 52.57 40.05
CA ASN A 55 11.60 52.60 39.16
C ASN A 55 12.07 52.38 37.72
N ILE A 56 11.90 51.15 37.21
CA ILE A 56 12.23 50.85 35.79
C ILE A 56 10.91 50.65 35.07
N GLY A 57 10.69 51.44 34.04
CA GLY A 57 9.52 51.45 33.20
C GLY A 57 9.22 50.05 32.63
N THR A 58 7.91 49.77 32.57
CA THR A 58 7.33 48.57 31.96
C THR A 58 7.53 48.62 30.45
N GLU A 59 8.68 48.20 29.97
CA GLU A 59 8.80 47.69 28.62
C GLU A 59 8.71 46.17 28.72
N THR A 60 7.56 45.64 28.39
CA THR A 60 7.41 44.22 28.04
C THR A 60 8.28 43.99 26.78
N PRO A 61 9.26 43.06 26.81
CA PRO A 61 9.88 42.72 25.56
C PRO A 61 8.80 42.11 24.70
N ASP A 62 8.51 42.73 23.57
CA ASP A 62 7.83 42.08 22.43
C ASP A 62 8.73 40.92 22.04
N VAL A 63 8.45 39.73 22.63
CA VAL A 63 8.93 38.49 22.10
C VAL A 63 8.12 38.29 20.86
N GLU A 64 8.67 38.69 19.71
CA GLU A 64 8.15 38.24 18.42
C GLU A 64 7.95 36.73 18.51
N PRO A 65 6.81 36.19 18.03
CA PRO A 65 6.61 34.76 18.01
C PRO A 65 7.77 34.15 17.26
N THR A 66 8.64 33.44 17.99
CA THR A 66 9.76 32.70 17.37
C THR A 66 9.18 31.91 16.21
N ASP A 67 9.70 32.17 15.01
CA ASP A 67 9.35 31.44 13.80
C ASP A 67 9.54 29.94 14.04
N ILE A 68 8.49 29.28 14.50
CA ILE A 68 8.42 27.82 14.45
C ILE A 68 8.45 27.51 12.97
N PRO A 69 9.44 26.74 12.48
CA PRO A 69 9.50 26.44 11.07
C PRO A 69 8.13 25.96 10.59
N TYR A 70 7.63 26.51 9.50
CA TYR A 70 6.28 26.25 8.94
C TYR A 70 5.96 24.74 8.88
N GLU A 71 6.98 23.91 8.59
CA GLU A 71 6.86 22.44 8.57
C GLU A 71 6.51 21.82 9.92
N ILE A 72 7.00 22.38 11.04
CA ILE A 72 6.66 21.89 12.40
C ILE A 72 5.25 22.33 12.78
N SER A 73 4.83 23.52 12.38
CA SER A 73 3.49 24.06 12.65
C SER A 73 2.40 23.21 11.97
N ALA A 74 2.62 22.79 10.72
CA ALA A 74 1.63 22.02 9.95
C ALA A 74 1.35 20.63 10.56
N THR A 75 2.33 19.98 11.21
CA THR A 75 2.13 18.63 11.79
C THR A 75 1.22 18.62 13.01
N TYR A 76 1.04 19.75 13.70
CA TYR A 76 0.15 19.91 14.83
C TYR A 76 -1.24 20.44 14.47
N GLU A 77 -1.52 20.63 13.18
CA GLU A 77 -2.84 20.99 12.68
C GLU A 77 -3.81 19.83 12.88
N LEU A 78 -5.00 20.13 13.41
CA LEU A 78 -6.06 19.13 13.56
C LEU A 78 -6.60 18.71 12.19
N TYR A 79 -6.66 17.42 11.96
CA TYR A 79 -7.26 16.85 10.78
C TYR A 79 -8.68 16.37 11.08
N TYR A 80 -9.63 16.73 10.23
CA TYR A 80 -11.03 16.36 10.36
C TYR A 80 -11.45 15.62 9.08
N PHE A 81 -11.95 14.41 9.25
CA PHE A 81 -12.56 13.69 8.15
C PHE A 81 -13.99 14.21 7.88
N GLU A 82 -14.31 14.43 6.63
CA GLU A 82 -15.69 14.69 6.18
C GLU A 82 -16.44 13.37 5.98
N ASN A 83 -15.75 12.35 5.46
CA ASN A 83 -16.29 11.00 5.26
C ASN A 83 -16.17 10.19 6.55
N ARG A 84 -17.27 10.12 7.31
CA ARG A 84 -17.32 9.38 8.60
C ARG A 84 -17.02 7.89 8.45
N ARG A 85 -17.35 7.27 7.30
CA ARG A 85 -17.08 5.86 7.08
C ARG A 85 -15.59 5.61 6.90
N LEU A 86 -14.94 6.44 6.11
CA LEU A 86 -13.49 6.41 5.95
C LEU A 86 -12.79 6.65 7.29
N GLU A 87 -13.19 7.69 8.04
CA GLU A 87 -12.66 7.97 9.37
C GLU A 87 -12.74 6.75 10.29
N GLN A 88 -13.93 6.12 10.36
CA GLN A 88 -14.12 4.95 11.21
C GLN A 88 -13.15 3.83 10.86
N CYS A 89 -13.02 3.47 9.57
CA CYS A 89 -12.13 2.41 9.13
C CYS A 89 -10.65 2.74 9.40
N VAL A 90 -10.24 4.00 9.16
CA VAL A 90 -8.87 4.45 9.46
C VAL A 90 -8.59 4.35 10.96
N ARG A 91 -9.53 4.80 11.81
CA ARG A 91 -9.38 4.71 13.27
C ARG A 91 -9.29 3.27 13.76
N GLU A 92 -10.16 2.39 13.25
CA GLU A 92 -10.16 0.96 13.60
C GLU A 92 -8.86 0.28 13.19
N GLN A 93 -8.35 0.57 11.99
CA GLN A 93 -7.12 0.01 11.47
C GLN A 93 -5.88 0.48 12.22
N LEU A 94 -5.84 1.76 12.59
CA LEU A 94 -4.67 2.38 13.22
C LEU A 94 -4.78 2.47 14.75
N PHE A 95 -5.89 1.99 15.32
CA PHE A 95 -6.20 2.08 16.76
C PHE A 95 -6.14 3.52 17.29
N TRP A 96 -6.60 4.48 16.47
CA TRP A 96 -6.57 5.89 16.83
C TRP A 96 -7.78 6.29 17.67
N GLU A 97 -7.51 6.84 18.84
CA GLU A 97 -8.50 7.44 19.73
C GLU A 97 -8.29 8.95 19.85
N GLY A 98 -9.38 9.70 20.09
CA GLY A 98 -9.31 11.15 20.30
C GLY A 98 -9.09 11.97 19.04
N LYS A 99 -8.33 13.06 19.17
CA LYS A 99 -8.03 13.99 18.07
C LYS A 99 -6.97 13.40 17.15
N ILE A 100 -7.13 13.65 15.84
CA ILE A 100 -6.16 13.31 14.82
C ILE A 100 -5.49 14.59 14.34
N PHE A 101 -4.19 14.56 14.20
CA PHE A 101 -3.41 15.66 13.66
C PHE A 101 -2.93 15.33 12.24
N LEU A 102 -2.64 16.33 11.44
CA LEU A 102 -2.09 16.14 10.10
C LEU A 102 -0.78 15.33 10.14
N GLY A 103 0.01 15.49 11.19
CA GLY A 103 1.22 14.69 11.41
C GLY A 103 0.93 13.19 11.56
N ASP A 104 -0.18 12.81 12.19
CA ASP A 104 -0.61 11.42 12.30
C ASP A 104 -0.91 10.85 10.91
N ILE A 105 -1.71 11.59 10.10
CA ILE A 105 -2.04 11.23 8.71
C ILE A 105 -0.75 11.05 7.88
N LEU A 106 0.18 11.98 7.98
CA LEU A 106 1.44 11.94 7.25
C LEU A 106 2.41 10.84 7.74
N SER A 107 2.21 10.30 8.93
CA SER A 107 3.02 9.20 9.45
C SER A 107 2.62 7.83 8.88
N VAL A 108 1.40 7.72 8.30
CA VAL A 108 0.87 6.46 7.79
C VAL A 108 1.56 6.08 6.49
N THR A 109 2.14 4.88 6.47
CA THR A 109 2.79 4.30 5.30
C THR A 109 2.07 3.07 4.76
N LYS A 110 1.20 2.47 5.55
CA LYS A 110 0.41 1.28 5.19
C LYS A 110 -1.01 1.42 5.72
N LEU A 111 -1.99 1.09 4.86
CA LEU A 111 -3.40 1.19 5.20
C LEU A 111 -4.17 0.06 4.51
N ASP A 112 -4.84 -0.75 5.31
CA ASP A 112 -5.76 -1.77 4.85
C ASP A 112 -7.20 -1.29 5.11
N LEU A 113 -7.90 -0.91 4.05
CA LEU A 113 -9.28 -0.46 4.08
C LEU A 113 -10.21 -1.45 3.37
N SER A 114 -9.78 -2.71 3.22
CA SER A 114 -10.59 -3.74 2.61
C SER A 114 -11.89 -3.97 3.38
N HIS A 115 -12.97 -4.31 2.65
CA HIS A 115 -14.30 -4.58 3.24
C HIS A 115 -14.88 -3.44 4.10
N CYS A 116 -14.43 -2.22 3.95
CA CYS A 116 -14.88 -1.08 4.75
C CYS A 116 -16.21 -0.48 4.27
N GLY A 117 -16.74 -0.89 3.11
CA GLY A 117 -17.95 -0.31 2.52
C GLY A 117 -17.77 1.17 2.14
N ILE A 118 -16.56 1.52 1.70
CA ILE A 118 -16.19 2.88 1.29
C ILE A 118 -16.61 3.08 -0.17
N ASN A 119 -17.19 4.22 -0.48
CA ASN A 119 -17.56 4.64 -1.83
C ASN A 119 -16.83 5.91 -2.29
N ASP A 120 -16.30 6.70 -1.36
CA ASP A 120 -15.52 7.91 -1.62
C ASP A 120 -14.19 7.83 -0.88
N ILE A 121 -13.10 8.02 -1.62
CA ILE A 121 -11.71 7.98 -1.15
C ILE A 121 -10.99 9.32 -1.34
N SER A 122 -11.73 10.42 -1.55
CA SER A 122 -11.15 11.75 -1.82
C SER A 122 -10.13 12.18 -0.76
N GLU A 123 -10.40 11.87 0.51
CA GLU A 123 -9.55 12.25 1.63
C GLU A 123 -8.27 11.39 1.76
N LEU A 124 -8.18 10.25 1.06
CA LEU A 124 -6.91 9.50 0.99
C LEU A 124 -5.80 10.33 0.33
N ALA A 125 -6.16 11.35 -0.45
CA ALA A 125 -5.21 12.29 -1.00
C ALA A 125 -4.34 13.01 0.05
N ALA A 126 -4.75 13.04 1.33
CA ALA A 126 -3.96 13.59 2.43
C ALA A 126 -2.82 12.67 2.89
N PHE A 127 -2.93 11.36 2.67
CA PHE A 127 -1.98 10.34 3.11
C PHE A 127 -0.73 10.26 2.20
N LYS A 128 -0.03 11.38 2.05
CA LYS A 128 1.07 11.56 1.06
C LYS A 128 2.23 10.58 1.22
N ASN A 129 2.36 9.91 2.36
CA ASN A 129 3.46 8.98 2.63
C ASN A 129 3.04 7.50 2.53
N LEU A 130 1.81 7.21 2.07
CA LEU A 130 1.38 5.84 1.84
C LEU A 130 2.29 5.13 0.83
N VAL A 131 2.70 3.94 1.22
CA VAL A 131 3.51 3.00 0.43
C VAL A 131 2.69 1.77 0.05
N GLU A 132 1.79 1.33 0.94
CA GLU A 132 0.90 0.19 0.74
C GLU A 132 -0.54 0.59 1.02
N LEU A 133 -1.45 0.23 0.11
CA LEU A 133 -2.88 0.48 0.23
C LEU A 133 -3.67 -0.72 -0.28
N ASP A 134 -4.60 -1.20 0.55
CA ASP A 134 -5.63 -2.16 0.15
C ASP A 134 -7.01 -1.49 0.25
N LEU A 135 -7.73 -1.46 -0.87
CA LEU A 135 -9.10 -0.96 -1.00
C LEU A 135 -10.07 -2.05 -1.47
N SER A 136 -9.68 -3.31 -1.42
CA SER A 136 -10.46 -4.44 -1.94
C SER A 136 -11.86 -4.51 -1.31
N PHE A 137 -12.81 -5.02 -2.10
CA PHE A 137 -14.20 -5.23 -1.66
C PHE A 137 -14.91 -3.96 -1.16
N ASN A 138 -14.63 -2.83 -1.82
CA ASN A 138 -15.31 -1.57 -1.64
C ASN A 138 -16.07 -1.15 -2.91
N THR A 139 -16.96 -0.19 -2.79
CA THR A 139 -17.76 0.34 -3.91
C THR A 139 -17.27 1.73 -4.33
N VAL A 140 -15.94 1.87 -4.47
CA VAL A 140 -15.29 3.15 -4.81
C VAL A 140 -15.76 3.64 -6.18
N GLN A 141 -16.20 4.89 -6.24
CA GLN A 141 -16.72 5.50 -7.46
C GLN A 141 -15.63 6.09 -8.36
N SER A 142 -14.57 6.63 -7.76
CA SER A 142 -13.44 7.22 -8.48
C SER A 142 -12.12 6.85 -7.81
N LEU A 143 -11.15 6.44 -8.62
CA LEU A 143 -9.77 6.18 -8.20
C LEU A 143 -8.83 7.38 -8.42
N GLU A 144 -9.37 8.51 -8.93
CA GLU A 144 -8.59 9.73 -9.19
C GLU A 144 -7.79 10.23 -7.96
N PRO A 145 -8.32 10.19 -6.71
CA PRO A 145 -7.57 10.62 -5.54
C PRO A 145 -6.24 9.88 -5.33
N LEU A 146 -6.10 8.65 -5.85
CA LEU A 146 -4.85 7.88 -5.78
C LEU A 146 -3.71 8.55 -6.55
N THR A 147 -4.00 9.43 -7.51
CA THR A 147 -2.99 10.21 -8.25
C THR A 147 -2.09 11.03 -7.31
N GLN A 148 -2.56 11.34 -6.11
CA GLN A 148 -1.83 12.11 -5.11
C GLN A 148 -0.83 11.27 -4.28
N LEU A 149 -0.93 9.94 -4.32
CA LEU A 149 -0.14 9.00 -3.50
C LEU A 149 1.17 8.62 -4.20
N LYS A 150 2.05 9.58 -4.43
CA LYS A 150 3.26 9.43 -5.26
C LYS A 150 4.30 8.44 -4.72
N LYS A 151 4.19 8.02 -3.44
CA LYS A 151 5.08 7.04 -2.81
C LYS A 151 4.51 5.62 -2.81
N LEU A 152 3.31 5.44 -3.40
CA LEU A 152 2.63 4.15 -3.41
C LEU A 152 3.44 3.14 -4.24
N LYS A 153 3.74 2.00 -3.60
CA LYS A 153 4.47 0.86 -4.20
C LYS A 153 3.59 -0.36 -4.36
N ARG A 154 2.67 -0.59 -3.43
CA ARG A 154 1.74 -1.73 -3.46
C ARG A 154 0.31 -1.22 -3.38
N LEU A 155 -0.52 -1.65 -4.33
CA LEU A 155 -1.92 -1.28 -4.43
C LEU A 155 -2.77 -2.52 -4.71
N THR A 156 -3.75 -2.75 -3.84
CA THR A 156 -4.72 -3.84 -4.00
C THR A 156 -6.12 -3.25 -4.14
N LEU A 157 -6.80 -3.60 -5.24
CA LEU A 157 -8.13 -3.10 -5.62
C LEU A 157 -9.07 -4.25 -5.99
N ASN A 158 -8.91 -5.43 -5.38
CA ASN A 158 -9.67 -6.61 -5.75
C ASN A 158 -11.18 -6.39 -5.51
N ASN A 159 -11.99 -6.79 -6.48
CA ASN A 159 -13.45 -6.64 -6.37
C ASN A 159 -13.88 -5.17 -6.12
N VAL A 160 -13.24 -4.23 -6.82
CA VAL A 160 -13.62 -2.81 -6.85
C VAL A 160 -14.30 -2.52 -8.17
N SER A 161 -15.45 -1.86 -8.13
CA SER A 161 -16.29 -1.59 -9.32
C SER A 161 -15.81 -0.42 -10.19
N ALA A 162 -14.59 0.06 -9.99
CA ALA A 162 -14.03 1.15 -10.78
C ALA A 162 -13.61 0.67 -12.18
N SER A 163 -13.89 1.47 -13.20
CA SER A 163 -13.54 1.19 -14.61
C SER A 163 -12.41 2.08 -15.15
N ASP A 164 -12.06 3.16 -14.44
CA ASP A 164 -11.02 4.10 -14.88
C ASP A 164 -9.72 3.85 -14.11
N PHE A 165 -8.71 3.32 -14.82
CA PHE A 165 -7.36 3.05 -14.32
C PHE A 165 -6.32 4.05 -14.84
N THR A 166 -6.73 5.20 -15.41
CA THR A 166 -5.81 6.23 -15.95
C THR A 166 -4.88 6.83 -14.89
N PHE A 167 -5.27 6.76 -13.61
CA PHE A 167 -4.46 7.18 -12.47
C PHE A 167 -3.10 6.46 -12.40
N LEU A 168 -2.96 5.26 -12.98
CA LEU A 168 -1.72 4.48 -12.99
C LEU A 168 -0.54 5.25 -13.61
N SER A 169 -0.82 6.11 -14.61
CA SER A 169 0.19 6.97 -15.24
C SER A 169 0.87 7.94 -14.26
N GLN A 170 0.27 8.18 -13.11
CA GLN A 170 0.75 9.11 -12.09
C GLN A 170 1.52 8.42 -10.95
N LEU A 171 1.53 7.08 -10.90
CA LEU A 171 2.13 6.27 -9.83
C LEU A 171 3.45 5.63 -10.26
N SER A 172 4.47 6.46 -10.51
CA SER A 172 5.76 6.02 -11.06
C SER A 172 6.57 5.06 -10.15
N GLN A 173 6.20 4.93 -8.87
CA GLN A 173 6.85 4.02 -7.92
C GLN A 173 6.07 2.72 -7.71
N LEU A 174 4.90 2.56 -8.36
CA LEU A 174 4.07 1.38 -8.18
C LEU A 174 4.76 0.16 -8.77
N CYS A 175 5.08 -0.83 -7.93
CA CYS A 175 5.73 -2.07 -8.34
C CYS A 175 4.84 -3.31 -8.18
N GLU A 176 3.78 -3.24 -7.36
CA GLU A 176 2.84 -4.34 -7.19
C GLU A 176 1.40 -3.82 -7.32
N LEU A 177 0.63 -4.41 -8.22
CA LEU A 177 -0.77 -4.08 -8.47
C LEU A 177 -1.61 -5.35 -8.55
N SER A 178 -2.68 -5.41 -7.75
CA SER A 178 -3.69 -6.45 -7.85
C SER A 178 -5.06 -5.83 -8.08
N VAL A 179 -5.72 -6.26 -9.18
CA VAL A 179 -7.03 -5.80 -9.64
C VAL A 179 -7.91 -6.99 -10.02
N ARG A 180 -7.98 -7.98 -9.14
CA ARG A 180 -8.76 -9.20 -9.36
C ARG A 180 -10.26 -8.90 -9.35
N GLN A 181 -10.99 -9.57 -10.25
CA GLN A 181 -12.47 -9.52 -10.26
C GLN A 181 -13.02 -8.08 -10.34
N CYS A 182 -12.39 -7.24 -11.15
CA CYS A 182 -12.79 -5.84 -11.38
C CYS A 182 -13.55 -5.64 -12.70
N ALA A 183 -13.95 -6.74 -13.38
CA ALA A 183 -14.60 -6.71 -14.70
C ALA A 183 -13.80 -5.96 -15.78
N ILE A 184 -12.47 -5.98 -15.71
CA ILE A 184 -11.56 -5.34 -16.67
C ILE A 184 -11.62 -6.10 -18.00
N THR A 185 -11.75 -5.34 -19.09
CA THR A 185 -11.67 -5.87 -20.47
C THR A 185 -10.52 -5.23 -21.25
N ASP A 186 -10.09 -4.01 -20.89
CA ASP A 186 -9.07 -3.22 -21.58
C ASP A 186 -7.90 -2.90 -20.64
N LEU A 187 -6.70 -3.33 -21.05
CA LEU A 187 -5.46 -3.07 -20.33
C LEU A 187 -4.71 -1.80 -20.83
N THR A 188 -5.28 -1.02 -21.73
CA THR A 188 -4.61 0.20 -22.26
C THR A 188 -4.11 1.13 -21.15
N PRO A 189 -4.84 1.41 -20.05
CA PRO A 189 -4.35 2.26 -18.97
C PRO A 189 -3.13 1.70 -18.22
N PHE A 190 -2.90 0.38 -18.28
CA PHE A 190 -1.79 -0.28 -17.60
C PHE A 190 -0.45 -0.11 -18.33
N SER A 191 -0.48 0.25 -19.62
CA SER A 191 0.72 0.42 -20.45
C SER A 191 1.71 1.46 -19.91
N SER A 192 1.24 2.41 -19.11
CA SER A 192 2.07 3.45 -18.46
C SER A 192 2.75 3.01 -17.17
N ALA A 193 2.36 1.86 -16.60
CA ALA A 193 2.84 1.37 -15.31
C ALA A 193 4.16 0.58 -15.45
N VAL A 194 5.17 1.16 -16.10
CA VAL A 194 6.43 0.50 -16.49
C VAL A 194 7.30 0.02 -15.34
N SER A 195 7.03 0.47 -14.10
CA SER A 195 7.75 0.05 -12.90
C SER A 195 7.16 -1.22 -12.25
N LEU A 196 6.06 -1.77 -12.81
CA LEU A 196 5.43 -2.96 -12.25
C LEU A 196 6.35 -4.17 -12.34
N GLN A 197 6.49 -4.84 -11.21
CA GLN A 197 7.15 -6.13 -11.03
C GLN A 197 6.14 -7.25 -10.79
N THR A 198 5.01 -6.94 -10.19
CA THR A 198 3.91 -7.90 -9.98
C THR A 198 2.60 -7.29 -10.45
N LEU A 199 1.91 -8.02 -11.31
CA LEU A 199 0.59 -7.66 -11.81
C LEU A 199 -0.35 -8.86 -11.66
N ASP A 200 -1.47 -8.65 -10.96
CA ASP A 200 -2.54 -9.64 -10.84
C ASP A 200 -3.84 -9.07 -11.41
N ILE A 201 -4.23 -9.61 -12.56
CA ILE A 201 -5.47 -9.29 -13.29
C ILE A 201 -6.44 -10.47 -13.32
N SER A 202 -6.28 -11.44 -12.42
CA SER A 202 -7.09 -12.68 -12.42
C SER A 202 -8.59 -12.41 -12.24
N GLY A 203 -9.42 -13.25 -12.86
CA GLY A 203 -10.88 -13.18 -12.72
C GLY A 203 -11.51 -11.97 -13.41
N ASN A 204 -10.92 -11.49 -14.50
CA ASN A 204 -11.44 -10.42 -15.33
C ASN A 204 -11.95 -10.96 -16.68
N ALA A 205 -12.14 -10.09 -17.67
CA ALA A 205 -12.56 -10.45 -19.02
C ALA A 205 -11.53 -9.96 -20.07
N VAL A 206 -10.25 -10.05 -19.73
CA VAL A 206 -9.13 -9.62 -20.58
C VAL A 206 -8.91 -10.66 -21.69
N SER A 207 -8.80 -10.21 -22.94
CA SER A 207 -8.43 -11.05 -24.08
C SER A 207 -7.15 -10.58 -24.78
N ASP A 208 -6.77 -9.32 -24.64
CA ASP A 208 -5.60 -8.71 -25.28
C ASP A 208 -4.55 -8.28 -24.24
N LEU A 209 -3.36 -8.89 -24.30
CA LEU A 209 -2.20 -8.55 -23.49
C LEU A 209 -1.27 -7.51 -24.14
N SER A 210 -1.56 -7.04 -25.37
CA SER A 210 -0.70 -6.09 -26.08
C SER A 210 -0.35 -4.84 -25.28
N PRO A 211 -1.27 -4.23 -24.49
CA PRO A 211 -0.95 -3.05 -23.71
C PRO A 211 0.14 -3.24 -22.66
N ILE A 212 0.33 -4.46 -22.15
CA ILE A 212 1.36 -4.74 -21.13
C ILE A 212 2.68 -5.27 -21.72
N SER A 213 2.78 -5.35 -23.03
CA SER A 213 3.99 -5.88 -23.72
C SER A 213 5.28 -5.07 -23.45
N ALA A 214 5.15 -3.81 -23.02
CA ALA A 214 6.27 -2.94 -22.68
C ALA A 214 6.69 -3.00 -21.20
N LEU A 215 5.99 -3.77 -20.35
CA LEU A 215 6.28 -3.87 -18.91
C LEU A 215 7.48 -4.79 -18.65
N SER A 216 8.66 -4.44 -19.16
CA SER A 216 9.87 -5.26 -19.14
C SER A 216 10.41 -5.60 -17.74
N GLN A 217 9.96 -4.92 -16.70
CA GLN A 217 10.32 -5.20 -15.30
C GLN A 217 9.40 -6.22 -14.63
N LEU A 218 8.40 -6.74 -15.36
CA LEU A 218 7.43 -7.67 -14.79
C LEU A 218 8.10 -9.02 -14.49
N VAL A 219 8.02 -9.43 -13.23
CA VAL A 219 8.54 -10.69 -12.69
C VAL A 219 7.42 -11.69 -12.45
N ASN A 220 6.27 -11.20 -11.97
CA ASN A 220 5.11 -12.04 -11.68
C ASN A 220 3.88 -11.52 -12.42
N LEU A 221 3.29 -12.38 -13.26
CA LEU A 221 2.02 -12.12 -13.93
C LEU A 221 1.01 -13.20 -13.55
N TYR A 222 -0.09 -12.78 -12.91
CA TYR A 222 -1.25 -13.62 -12.62
C TYR A 222 -2.41 -13.12 -13.48
N ALA A 223 -2.87 -13.95 -14.40
CA ALA A 223 -3.95 -13.63 -15.33
C ALA A 223 -4.96 -14.79 -15.47
N ASP A 224 -5.20 -15.49 -14.34
CA ASP A 224 -6.11 -16.61 -14.28
C ASP A 224 -7.55 -16.20 -14.58
N SER A 225 -8.33 -17.13 -15.17
CA SER A 225 -9.76 -16.93 -15.39
C SER A 225 -10.06 -15.62 -16.15
N ASN A 226 -9.49 -15.53 -17.33
CA ASN A 226 -9.70 -14.49 -18.34
C ASN A 226 -10.12 -15.12 -19.68
N ALA A 227 -10.07 -14.36 -20.77
CA ALA A 227 -10.36 -14.84 -22.14
C ALA A 227 -9.11 -14.72 -23.05
N ILE A 228 -7.92 -14.99 -22.50
CA ILE A 228 -6.64 -14.85 -23.21
C ILE A 228 -6.43 -16.05 -24.10
N SER A 229 -6.10 -15.80 -25.38
CA SER A 229 -5.75 -16.86 -26.35
C SER A 229 -4.39 -16.64 -27.02
N ASP A 230 -3.95 -15.38 -27.15
CA ASP A 230 -2.66 -15.01 -27.75
C ASP A 230 -1.65 -14.59 -26.69
N LEU A 231 -0.52 -15.31 -26.64
CA LEU A 231 0.59 -15.05 -25.73
C LEU A 231 1.74 -14.27 -26.41
N SER A 232 1.61 -13.93 -27.70
CA SER A 232 2.67 -13.22 -28.43
C SER A 232 3.05 -11.88 -27.80
N PRO A 233 2.12 -11.09 -27.20
CA PRO A 233 2.48 -9.83 -26.56
C PRO A 233 3.45 -9.94 -25.39
N ILE A 234 3.45 -11.06 -24.67
CA ILE A 234 4.32 -11.25 -23.49
C ILE A 234 5.65 -11.94 -23.83
N SER A 235 5.89 -12.32 -25.08
CA SER A 235 7.10 -13.04 -25.52
C SER A 235 8.42 -12.31 -25.19
N ASN A 236 8.39 -10.99 -25.05
CA ASN A 236 9.56 -10.16 -24.72
C ASN A 236 9.70 -9.83 -23.23
N LEU A 237 8.79 -10.30 -22.38
CA LEU A 237 8.86 -10.08 -20.94
C LEU A 237 9.84 -11.08 -20.30
N SER A 238 11.10 -11.01 -20.68
CA SER A 238 12.14 -12.00 -20.32
C SER A 238 12.45 -12.08 -18.82
N SER A 239 12.04 -11.08 -18.03
CA SER A 239 12.18 -11.08 -16.56
C SER A 239 11.11 -11.89 -15.84
N LEU A 240 10.13 -12.47 -16.55
CA LEU A 240 9.06 -13.26 -15.92
C LEU A 240 9.63 -14.54 -15.29
N GLU A 241 9.40 -14.66 -14.00
CA GLU A 241 9.69 -15.84 -13.18
C GLU A 241 8.43 -16.63 -12.83
N THR A 242 7.31 -15.93 -12.67
CA THR A 242 6.00 -16.53 -12.37
C THR A 242 4.98 -16.10 -13.43
N LEU A 243 4.35 -17.10 -14.06
CA LEU A 243 3.25 -16.89 -15.00
C LEU A 243 2.10 -17.84 -14.68
N SER A 244 0.96 -17.28 -14.27
CA SER A 244 -0.28 -18.03 -14.05
C SER A 244 -1.34 -17.60 -15.05
N LEU A 245 -1.83 -18.55 -15.81
CA LEU A 245 -2.80 -18.40 -16.91
C LEU A 245 -3.91 -19.46 -16.84
N HIS A 246 -4.18 -19.97 -15.62
CA HIS A 246 -5.23 -20.96 -15.40
C HIS A 246 -6.59 -20.48 -15.95
N GLY A 247 -7.32 -21.38 -16.62
CA GLY A 247 -8.70 -21.10 -17.05
C GLY A 247 -8.81 -19.98 -18.07
N ASN A 248 -8.03 -20.04 -19.14
CA ASN A 248 -8.06 -19.15 -20.30
C ASN A 248 -8.41 -19.93 -21.59
N ASP A 249 -8.34 -19.29 -22.74
CA ASP A 249 -8.63 -19.87 -24.08
C ASP A 249 -7.35 -20.18 -24.87
N ILE A 250 -6.25 -20.55 -24.18
CA ILE A 250 -4.93 -20.76 -24.79
C ILE A 250 -4.91 -22.14 -25.48
N THR A 251 -4.48 -22.16 -26.75
CA THR A 251 -4.30 -23.38 -27.53
C THR A 251 -2.84 -23.62 -27.96
N ALA A 252 -2.01 -22.57 -27.95
CA ALA A 252 -0.63 -22.62 -28.40
C ALA A 252 0.32 -21.90 -27.42
N VAL A 253 1.42 -22.57 -27.07
CA VAL A 253 2.41 -22.10 -26.09
C VAL A 253 3.80 -21.84 -26.69
N GLY A 254 3.90 -21.80 -28.03
CA GLY A 254 5.18 -21.64 -28.73
C GLY A 254 5.98 -20.42 -28.32
N THR A 255 5.30 -19.31 -28.06
CA THR A 255 5.88 -18.03 -27.64
C THR A 255 6.51 -18.07 -26.25
N LEU A 256 6.07 -18.96 -25.37
CA LEU A 256 6.63 -19.10 -24.02
C LEU A 256 8.07 -19.62 -24.01
N SER A 257 8.54 -20.25 -25.10
CA SER A 257 9.91 -20.76 -25.19
C SER A 257 11.00 -19.69 -25.04
N SER A 258 10.65 -18.41 -25.21
CA SER A 258 11.56 -17.26 -25.02
C SER A 258 11.68 -16.82 -23.55
N LEU A 259 10.75 -17.21 -22.68
CA LEU A 259 10.70 -16.79 -21.28
C LEU A 259 11.57 -17.73 -20.41
N THR A 260 12.87 -17.72 -20.64
CA THR A 260 13.82 -18.70 -20.06
C THR A 260 13.98 -18.60 -18.55
N ASP A 261 13.57 -17.50 -17.93
CA ASP A 261 13.67 -17.27 -16.49
C ASP A 261 12.44 -17.76 -15.71
N LEU A 262 11.45 -18.36 -16.41
CA LEU A 262 10.28 -18.91 -15.75
C LEU A 262 10.65 -20.05 -14.79
N HIS A 263 10.17 -19.93 -13.55
CA HIS A 263 10.25 -20.92 -12.47
C HIS A 263 8.90 -21.59 -12.18
N TYR A 264 7.82 -20.84 -12.31
CA TYR A 264 6.44 -21.28 -12.12
C TYR A 264 5.61 -20.97 -13.36
N LEU A 265 4.90 -21.96 -13.89
CA LEU A 265 3.98 -21.83 -15.01
C LEU A 265 2.73 -22.64 -14.74
N ASP A 266 1.57 -21.96 -14.66
CA ASP A 266 0.25 -22.59 -14.60
C ASP A 266 -0.51 -22.33 -15.91
N LEU A 267 -0.83 -23.38 -16.63
CA LEU A 267 -1.60 -23.37 -17.88
C LEU A 267 -2.85 -24.24 -17.75
N SER A 268 -3.16 -24.72 -16.56
CA SER A 268 -4.29 -25.62 -16.32
C SER A 268 -5.62 -24.98 -16.72
N GLY A 269 -6.57 -25.81 -17.16
CA GLY A 269 -7.87 -25.29 -17.62
C GLY A 269 -7.83 -24.55 -18.96
N ASN A 270 -6.81 -24.80 -19.81
CA ASN A 270 -6.73 -24.35 -21.18
C ASN A 270 -6.87 -25.53 -22.17
N ASP A 271 -6.98 -25.27 -23.47
CA ASP A 271 -7.10 -26.29 -24.53
C ASP A 271 -5.80 -26.41 -25.34
N ILE A 272 -4.69 -26.77 -24.64
CA ILE A 272 -3.35 -26.82 -25.23
C ILE A 272 -3.12 -28.17 -25.89
N GLY A 273 -2.88 -28.17 -27.21
CA GLY A 273 -2.64 -29.40 -28.01
C GLY A 273 -1.20 -29.87 -27.99
N ASP A 274 -0.21 -28.99 -27.90
CA ASP A 274 1.22 -29.32 -27.95
C ASP A 274 2.01 -28.52 -26.90
N ILE A 275 2.68 -29.24 -26.00
CA ILE A 275 3.51 -28.67 -24.90
C ILE A 275 5.02 -28.74 -25.22
N ASN A 276 5.43 -29.28 -26.36
CA ASN A 276 6.86 -29.41 -26.70
C ASN A 276 7.64 -28.09 -26.61
N PRO A 277 7.07 -26.91 -26.96
CA PRO A 277 7.78 -25.64 -26.83
C PRO A 277 8.23 -25.33 -25.40
N ILE A 278 7.51 -25.81 -24.38
CA ILE A 278 7.83 -25.56 -22.97
C ILE A 278 9.02 -26.39 -22.49
N CYS A 279 9.38 -27.46 -23.19
CA CYS A 279 10.54 -28.29 -22.84
C CYS A 279 11.88 -27.54 -22.89
N SER A 280 11.92 -26.35 -23.52
CA SER A 280 13.09 -25.47 -23.53
C SER A 280 13.29 -24.69 -22.22
N LEU A 281 12.29 -24.57 -21.37
CA LEU A 281 12.30 -23.80 -20.13
C LEU A 281 13.03 -24.58 -19.02
N LYS A 282 14.36 -24.46 -19.00
CA LYS A 282 15.21 -25.26 -18.09
C LYS A 282 15.15 -24.84 -16.64
N ASN A 283 14.71 -23.61 -16.36
CA ASN A 283 14.59 -23.08 -15.02
C ASN A 283 13.21 -23.38 -14.41
N LEU A 284 12.31 -24.01 -15.15
CA LEU A 284 10.97 -24.32 -14.70
C LEU A 284 11.00 -25.41 -13.60
N HIS A 285 10.42 -25.08 -12.43
CA HIS A 285 10.33 -25.97 -11.28
C HIS A 285 8.92 -26.50 -11.06
N THR A 286 7.91 -25.69 -11.40
CA THR A 286 6.49 -26.05 -11.25
C THR A 286 5.79 -25.81 -12.58
N LEU A 287 5.07 -26.82 -13.05
CA LEU A 287 4.24 -26.79 -14.25
C LEU A 287 2.91 -27.43 -13.95
N ASP A 288 1.81 -26.67 -14.06
CA ASP A 288 0.43 -27.14 -14.00
C ASP A 288 -0.21 -27.02 -15.40
N LEU A 289 -0.95 -28.13 -15.84
CA LEU A 289 -1.50 -28.28 -17.19
C LEU A 289 -2.99 -28.68 -17.17
#